data_f3cd48570de69ab3c3bed578b65cb133
#
_entry.id   f3cd48570de69ab3c3bed578b65cb133
#
_cell.length_a   1.000
_cell.length_b   1.000
_cell.length_c   1.000
_cell.angle_alpha   90.00
_cell.angle_beta   90.00
_cell.angle_gamma   90.00
#
_symmetry.space_group_name_H-M   'P 1'
#
loop_
_entity.id
_entity.type
_entity.pdbx_description
1 polymer ?
#
loop_
_entity_poly.entity_id
_entity_poly.type
_entity_poly.pdbx_seq_one_letter_code
_entity_poly.pdbx_strand_id
1 'polypeptide(L)'
;MSDLSEKVYQQFKSDLMNGVFPQDEMIIEQTLVERYGVSRTPVREAAMRLVYEGYLKKYPKKGYTIRCVGESELRELEECRFILESGVIDILIQKASDEEIEGLLSYAKDRNTDRDALIHRSQMFHVNMARLTGNENLVSMLTVLLYKVARPMTSSARTTFNTYLTLARSDSYIEPEHLEIVQALLARDAKTAKEILRKDISQTMPF
;
A
#
# COMPACT_ATOMS: atom_id res chain seq x y z
N MET A 1 -1.20 -13.18 -17.90
CA MET A 1 -0.01 -13.89 -17.32
C MET A 1 -0.36 -15.35 -17.13
N SER A 2 0.62 -16.25 -17.21
CA SER A 2 0.42 -17.65 -16.84
C SER A 2 0.28 -17.75 -15.29
N ASP A 3 -0.34 -18.83 -14.78
CA ASP A 3 -0.42 -19.12 -13.33
C ASP A 3 0.97 -19.12 -12.67
N LEU A 4 1.98 -19.61 -13.41
CA LEU A 4 3.37 -19.63 -12.96
C LEU A 4 3.98 -18.21 -12.84
N SER A 5 3.71 -17.35 -13.81
CA SER A 5 4.18 -15.95 -13.76
C SER A 5 3.53 -15.17 -12.61
N GLU A 6 2.26 -15.45 -12.30
CA GLU A 6 1.58 -14.85 -11.15
C GLU A 6 2.22 -15.31 -9.82
N LYS A 7 2.48 -16.61 -9.65
CA LYS A 7 3.17 -17.12 -8.46
C LYS A 7 4.55 -16.50 -8.27
N VAL A 8 5.33 -16.40 -9.35
CA VAL A 8 6.65 -15.74 -9.31
C VAL A 8 6.52 -14.26 -8.95
N TYR A 9 5.54 -13.57 -9.51
CA TYR A 9 5.30 -12.15 -9.18
C TYR A 9 4.97 -11.96 -7.70
N GLN A 10 4.06 -12.75 -7.12
CA GLN A 10 3.68 -12.64 -5.70
C GLN A 10 4.89 -12.93 -4.79
N GLN A 11 5.64 -14.00 -5.08
CA GLN A 11 6.82 -14.35 -4.30
C GLN A 11 7.91 -13.29 -4.41
N PHE A 12 8.17 -12.77 -5.62
CA PHE A 12 9.18 -11.75 -5.83
C PHE A 12 8.80 -10.44 -5.13
N LYS A 13 7.53 -10.05 -5.20
CA LYS A 13 7.01 -8.88 -4.48
C LYS A 13 7.18 -9.02 -2.97
N SER A 14 6.82 -10.16 -2.41
CA SER A 14 7.01 -10.47 -0.98
C SER A 14 8.50 -10.42 -0.60
N ASP A 15 9.39 -11.02 -1.40
CA ASP A 15 10.83 -11.00 -1.17
C ASP A 15 11.41 -9.57 -1.17
N LEU A 16 10.93 -8.69 -2.06
CA LEU A 16 11.32 -7.27 -2.08
C LEU A 16 10.87 -6.55 -0.81
N MET A 17 9.63 -6.77 -0.39
CA MET A 17 9.06 -6.13 0.80
C MET A 17 9.73 -6.60 2.09
N ASN A 18 10.15 -7.88 2.14
CA ASN A 18 10.84 -8.47 3.28
C ASN A 18 12.37 -8.21 3.29
N GLY A 19 12.89 -7.45 2.30
CA GLY A 19 14.29 -7.06 2.25
C GLY A 19 15.24 -8.23 1.93
N VAL A 20 14.75 -9.24 1.22
CA VAL A 20 15.56 -10.41 0.81
C VAL A 20 16.67 -10.01 -0.16
N PHE A 21 16.43 -8.98 -0.95
CA PHE A 21 17.42 -8.44 -1.88
C PHE A 21 18.05 -7.16 -1.30
N PRO A 22 19.38 -7.02 -1.38
CA PRO A 22 20.05 -5.77 -1.00
C PRO A 22 19.55 -4.58 -1.84
N GLN A 23 19.36 -3.43 -1.21
CA GLN A 23 18.75 -2.26 -1.86
C GLN A 23 19.62 -1.65 -2.95
N ASP A 24 20.94 -1.69 -2.77
CA ASP A 24 21.92 -1.04 -3.65
C ASP A 24 22.56 -2.01 -4.66
N GLU A 25 22.09 -3.25 -4.71
CA GLU A 25 22.63 -4.28 -5.58
C GLU A 25 21.76 -4.53 -6.81
N MET A 26 22.43 -5.00 -7.87
CA MET A 26 21.77 -5.37 -9.11
C MET A 26 21.17 -6.78 -9.00
N ILE A 27 19.88 -6.89 -9.17
CA ILE A 27 19.16 -8.16 -9.25
C ILE A 27 19.21 -8.63 -10.71
N ILE A 28 19.95 -9.70 -11.00
CA ILE A 28 20.05 -10.25 -12.34
C ILE A 28 19.02 -11.35 -12.55
N GLU A 29 18.55 -11.52 -13.81
CA GLU A 29 17.53 -12.52 -14.15
C GLU A 29 17.95 -13.94 -13.77
N GLN A 30 19.23 -14.26 -13.86
CA GLN A 30 19.75 -15.60 -13.53
C GLN A 30 19.55 -15.92 -12.04
N THR A 31 19.84 -14.98 -11.16
CA THR A 31 19.60 -15.14 -9.71
C THR A 31 18.12 -15.42 -9.40
N LEU A 32 17.20 -14.77 -10.13
CA LEU A 32 15.77 -14.99 -9.94
C LEU A 32 15.32 -16.37 -10.49
N VAL A 33 15.90 -16.81 -11.62
CA VAL A 33 15.67 -18.14 -12.18
C VAL A 33 16.08 -19.23 -11.19
N GLU A 34 17.27 -19.10 -10.60
CA GLU A 34 17.79 -20.04 -9.60
C GLU A 34 16.96 -20.03 -8.32
N ARG A 35 16.61 -18.85 -7.85
CA ARG A 35 15.83 -18.67 -6.61
C ARG A 35 14.43 -19.27 -6.70
N TYR A 36 13.72 -19.01 -7.80
CA TYR A 36 12.32 -19.44 -7.94
C TYR A 36 12.17 -20.80 -8.68
N GLY A 37 13.25 -21.38 -9.16
CA GLY A 37 13.23 -22.69 -9.82
C GLY A 37 12.41 -22.73 -11.11
N VAL A 38 12.36 -21.62 -11.87
CA VAL A 38 11.55 -21.47 -13.08
C VAL A 38 12.38 -20.97 -14.26
N SER A 39 11.82 -21.03 -15.48
CA SER A 39 12.49 -20.49 -16.67
C SER A 39 12.54 -18.95 -16.68
N ARG A 40 13.30 -18.36 -17.61
CA ARG A 40 13.46 -16.90 -17.73
C ARG A 40 12.18 -16.16 -18.06
N THR A 41 11.25 -16.77 -18.81
CA THR A 41 10.02 -16.10 -19.26
C THR A 41 9.14 -15.65 -18.10
N PRO A 42 8.69 -16.52 -17.16
CA PRO A 42 7.88 -16.09 -16.01
C PRO A 42 8.61 -15.09 -15.10
N VAL A 43 9.95 -15.21 -14.97
CA VAL A 43 10.77 -14.25 -14.22
C VAL A 43 10.70 -12.86 -14.86
N ARG A 44 10.86 -12.77 -16.18
CA ARG A 44 10.78 -11.49 -16.91
C ARG A 44 9.41 -10.85 -16.84
N GLU A 45 8.35 -11.64 -16.98
CA GLU A 45 6.97 -11.16 -16.87
C GLU A 45 6.70 -10.57 -15.48
N ALA A 46 7.07 -11.31 -14.43
CA ALA A 46 6.95 -10.85 -13.05
C ALA A 46 7.78 -9.58 -12.78
N ALA A 47 9.05 -9.57 -13.19
CA ALA A 47 9.93 -8.42 -13.01
C ALA A 47 9.43 -7.18 -13.79
N MET A 48 8.95 -7.35 -15.02
CA MET A 48 8.40 -6.24 -15.82
C MET A 48 7.13 -5.66 -15.18
N ARG A 49 6.29 -6.49 -14.58
CA ARG A 49 5.14 -6.01 -13.82
C ARG A 49 5.57 -5.20 -12.60
N LEU A 50 6.57 -5.67 -11.85
CA LEU A 50 7.12 -4.92 -10.72
C LEU A 50 7.81 -3.62 -11.15
N VAL A 51 8.40 -3.56 -12.35
CA VAL A 51 8.89 -2.31 -12.95
C VAL A 51 7.73 -1.36 -13.26
N TYR A 52 6.65 -1.87 -13.86
CA TYR A 52 5.46 -1.07 -14.16
C TYR A 52 4.79 -0.53 -12.87
N GLU A 53 4.69 -1.35 -11.85
CA GLU A 53 4.17 -0.96 -10.53
C GLU A 53 5.14 -0.05 -9.73
N GLY A 54 6.38 0.13 -10.23
CA GLY A 54 7.36 1.04 -9.63
C GLY A 54 8.18 0.45 -8.48
N TYR A 55 8.13 -0.86 -8.22
CA TYR A 55 8.98 -1.54 -7.23
C TYR A 55 10.42 -1.71 -7.70
N LEU A 56 10.59 -1.86 -9.01
CA LEU A 56 11.90 -2.07 -9.63
C LEU A 56 12.20 -1.01 -10.69
N LYS A 57 13.48 -0.73 -10.89
CA LYS A 57 14.01 0.01 -12.03
C LYS A 57 14.81 -0.96 -12.91
N LYS A 58 14.46 -1.02 -14.21
CA LYS A 58 15.16 -1.87 -15.18
C LYS A 58 16.39 -1.16 -15.77
N TYR A 59 17.48 -1.89 -15.84
CA TYR A 59 18.68 -1.50 -16.56
C TYR A 59 18.90 -2.48 -17.72
N PRO A 60 18.83 -2.01 -18.98
CA PRO A 60 18.97 -2.88 -20.15
C PRO A 60 20.24 -3.73 -20.08
N LYS A 61 20.11 -5.04 -20.31
CA LYS A 61 21.19 -6.05 -20.30
C LYS A 61 21.91 -6.24 -18.95
N LYS A 62 21.56 -5.50 -17.92
CA LYS A 62 22.19 -5.58 -16.58
C LYS A 62 21.28 -6.22 -15.55
N GLY A 63 19.98 -5.98 -15.58
CA GLY A 63 19.02 -6.48 -14.58
C GLY A 63 18.14 -5.38 -14.02
N TYR A 64 17.88 -5.47 -12.72
CA TYR A 64 16.95 -4.60 -12.01
C TYR A 64 17.59 -4.09 -10.71
N THR A 65 17.20 -2.91 -10.26
CA THR A 65 17.45 -2.45 -8.89
C THR A 65 16.12 -2.19 -8.20
N ILE A 66 16.12 -2.31 -6.87
CA ILE A 66 14.95 -1.95 -6.06
C ILE A 66 14.76 -0.43 -6.14
N ARG A 67 13.52 0.00 -6.32
CA ARG A 67 13.15 1.41 -6.23
C ARG A 67 12.57 1.67 -4.83
N CYS A 68 13.43 1.99 -3.90
CA CYS A 68 13.01 2.38 -2.56
C CYS A 68 12.34 3.76 -2.57
N VAL A 69 11.40 3.96 -1.65
CA VAL A 69 10.86 5.28 -1.32
C VAL A 69 11.69 5.89 -0.19
N GLY A 70 12.17 7.11 -0.38
CA GLY A 70 12.85 7.89 0.64
C GLY A 70 11.87 8.77 1.42
N GLU A 71 12.33 9.38 2.51
CA GLU A 71 11.49 10.21 3.38
C GLU A 71 10.86 11.41 2.66
N SER A 72 11.59 12.08 1.76
CA SER A 72 11.03 13.22 0.99
C SER A 72 9.91 12.77 0.06
N GLU A 73 10.15 11.70 -0.72
CA GLU A 73 9.13 11.15 -1.63
C GLU A 73 7.91 10.63 -0.84
N LEU A 74 8.14 10.05 0.35
CA LEU A 74 7.04 9.56 1.18
C LEU A 74 6.15 10.72 1.64
N ARG A 75 6.72 11.83 2.12
CA ARG A 75 5.95 13.02 2.49
C ARG A 75 5.13 13.59 1.33
N GLU A 76 5.71 13.65 0.14
CA GLU A 76 5.00 14.09 -1.08
C GLU A 76 3.82 13.15 -1.42
N LEU A 77 4.01 11.84 -1.25
CA LEU A 77 2.96 10.84 -1.46
C LEU A 77 1.85 10.95 -0.42
N GLU A 78 2.18 11.21 0.84
CA GLU A 78 1.22 11.43 1.93
C GLU A 78 0.40 12.71 1.72
N GLU A 79 1.02 13.78 1.25
CA GLU A 79 0.31 15.00 0.87
C GLU A 79 -0.68 14.74 -0.27
N CYS A 80 -0.26 14.03 -1.31
CA CYS A 80 -1.14 13.62 -2.41
C CYS A 80 -2.30 12.74 -1.91
N ARG A 81 -2.04 11.76 -1.00
CA ARG A 81 -3.08 10.94 -0.38
C ARG A 81 -4.10 11.81 0.33
N PHE A 82 -3.63 12.71 1.18
CA PHE A 82 -4.52 13.56 1.96
C PHE A 82 -5.42 14.43 1.08
N ILE A 83 -4.89 15.00 -0.02
CA ILE A 83 -5.66 15.78 -0.97
C ILE A 83 -6.74 14.95 -1.64
N LEU A 84 -6.39 13.77 -2.18
CA LEU A 84 -7.33 12.90 -2.87
C LEU A 84 -8.39 12.35 -1.92
N GLU A 85 -7.97 11.81 -0.79
CA GLU A 85 -8.87 11.15 0.16
C GLU A 85 -9.76 12.15 0.92
N SER A 86 -9.32 13.39 1.13
CA SER A 86 -10.19 14.46 1.63
C SER A 86 -11.34 14.76 0.67
N GLY A 87 -11.07 14.75 -0.64
CA GLY A 87 -12.11 14.88 -1.66
C GLY A 87 -13.05 13.68 -1.70
N VAL A 88 -12.53 12.47 -1.48
CA VAL A 88 -13.34 11.25 -1.33
C VAL A 88 -14.31 11.40 -0.15
N ILE A 89 -13.82 11.82 1.03
CA ILE A 89 -14.67 12.07 2.22
C ILE A 89 -15.81 13.05 1.90
N ASP A 90 -15.52 14.15 1.24
CA ASP A 90 -16.56 15.13 0.87
C ASP A 90 -17.65 14.55 -0.01
N ILE A 91 -17.27 13.66 -0.94
CA ILE A 91 -18.22 12.98 -1.83
C ILE A 91 -19.04 11.94 -1.06
N LEU A 92 -18.41 11.15 -0.21
CA LEU A 92 -19.08 10.12 0.58
C LEU A 92 -20.16 10.70 1.48
N ILE A 93 -19.85 11.76 2.20
CA ILE A 93 -20.78 12.43 3.10
C ILE A 93 -22.06 12.90 2.38
N GLN A 94 -21.92 13.26 1.09
CA GLN A 94 -23.05 13.74 0.28
C GLN A 94 -23.83 12.62 -0.40
N LYS A 95 -23.17 11.50 -0.75
CA LYS A 95 -23.76 10.52 -1.67
C LYS A 95 -23.91 9.11 -1.10
N ALA A 96 -23.02 8.67 -0.21
CA ALA A 96 -23.03 7.30 0.28
C ALA A 96 -24.13 7.10 1.33
N SER A 97 -24.83 5.95 1.27
CA SER A 97 -25.76 5.53 2.30
C SER A 97 -25.01 5.09 3.58
N ASP A 98 -25.73 5.05 4.70
CA ASP A 98 -25.15 4.56 5.95
C ASP A 98 -24.72 3.09 5.85
N GLU A 99 -25.50 2.26 5.13
CA GLU A 99 -25.17 0.86 4.89
C GLU A 99 -23.87 0.69 4.08
N GLU A 100 -23.66 1.50 3.06
CA GLU A 100 -22.41 1.50 2.27
C GLU A 100 -21.21 1.91 3.13
N ILE A 101 -21.37 2.94 3.97
CA ILE A 101 -20.33 3.39 4.90
C ILE A 101 -20.03 2.32 5.96
N GLU A 102 -21.05 1.69 6.54
CA GLU A 102 -20.88 0.57 7.49
C GLU A 102 -20.15 -0.62 6.87
N GLY A 103 -20.33 -0.87 5.59
CA GLY A 103 -19.61 -1.91 4.83
C GLY A 103 -18.09 -1.77 4.92
N LEU A 104 -17.55 -0.55 5.12
CA LEU A 104 -16.13 -0.30 5.31
C LEU A 104 -15.56 -0.91 6.60
N LEU A 105 -16.40 -1.17 7.60
CA LEU A 105 -15.99 -1.81 8.87
C LEU A 105 -15.38 -3.20 8.66
N SER A 106 -15.71 -3.90 7.58
CA SER A 106 -15.11 -5.18 7.23
C SER A 106 -13.59 -5.10 7.00
N TYR A 107 -13.11 -3.94 6.56
CA TYR A 107 -11.69 -3.67 6.35
C TYR A 107 -10.98 -3.15 7.60
N ALA A 108 -11.71 -2.62 8.59
CA ALA A 108 -11.17 -2.07 9.82
C ALA A 108 -11.02 -3.10 10.95
N LYS A 109 -11.70 -4.25 10.89
CA LYS A 109 -11.88 -5.18 12.03
C LYS A 109 -11.18 -6.55 11.89
N ASP A 110 -10.37 -6.79 10.89
CA ASP A 110 -9.74 -8.09 10.69
C ASP A 110 -8.59 -8.33 11.70
N ARG A 111 -8.45 -9.57 12.16
CA ARG A 111 -7.46 -10.00 13.17
C ARG A 111 -6.22 -10.67 12.57
N ASN A 112 -5.92 -10.43 11.30
CA ASN A 112 -4.74 -11.03 10.68
C ASN A 112 -3.47 -10.36 11.21
N THR A 113 -2.51 -11.13 11.67
CA THR A 113 -1.22 -10.66 12.22
C THR A 113 -0.09 -10.69 11.18
N ASP A 114 -0.35 -11.16 9.97
CA ASP A 114 0.62 -11.12 8.88
C ASP A 114 0.78 -9.69 8.35
N ARG A 115 2.03 -9.25 8.23
CA ARG A 115 2.39 -7.87 7.83
C ARG A 115 1.83 -7.50 6.46
N ASP A 116 2.00 -8.38 5.48
CA ASP A 116 1.58 -8.09 4.10
C ASP A 116 0.05 -8.04 4.01
N ALA A 117 -0.64 -8.88 4.79
CA ALA A 117 -2.08 -8.85 4.94
C ALA A 117 -2.57 -7.56 5.63
N LEU A 118 -1.85 -7.07 6.65
CA LEU A 118 -2.19 -5.80 7.33
C LEU A 118 -2.06 -4.61 6.37
N ILE A 119 -0.94 -4.49 5.66
CA ILE A 119 -0.71 -3.42 4.69
C ILE A 119 -1.78 -3.49 3.58
N HIS A 120 -2.04 -4.68 3.06
CA HIS A 120 -3.05 -4.86 2.01
C HIS A 120 -4.45 -4.45 2.49
N ARG A 121 -4.82 -4.82 3.70
CA ARG A 121 -6.11 -4.48 4.29
C ARG A 121 -6.28 -2.98 4.49
N SER A 122 -5.26 -2.31 5.06
CA SER A 122 -5.26 -0.86 5.22
C SER A 122 -5.45 -0.16 3.87
N GLN A 123 -4.69 -0.58 2.85
CA GLN A 123 -4.87 -0.06 1.49
C GLN A 123 -6.29 -0.30 0.95
N MET A 124 -6.86 -1.49 1.19
CA MET A 124 -8.21 -1.83 0.74
C MET A 124 -9.28 -0.99 1.42
N PHE A 125 -9.11 -0.56 2.66
CA PHE A 125 -9.99 0.39 3.32
C PHE A 125 -10.08 1.69 2.51
N HIS A 126 -8.97 2.33 2.22
CA HIS A 126 -8.90 3.58 1.45
C HIS A 126 -9.41 3.43 0.02
N VAL A 127 -9.05 2.32 -0.65
CA VAL A 127 -9.56 2.04 -2.02
C VAL A 127 -11.08 1.84 -2.03
N ASN A 128 -11.65 1.17 -1.01
CA ASN A 128 -13.08 0.98 -0.94
C ASN A 128 -13.83 2.26 -0.56
N MET A 129 -13.25 3.15 0.26
CA MET A 129 -13.77 4.50 0.40
C MET A 129 -13.87 5.21 -0.97
N ALA A 130 -12.81 5.16 -1.78
CA ALA A 130 -12.86 5.76 -3.11
C ALA A 130 -13.89 5.10 -4.03
N ARG A 131 -14.10 3.77 -3.97
CA ARG A 131 -15.12 3.05 -4.75
C ARG A 131 -16.53 3.53 -4.46
N LEU A 132 -16.85 3.83 -3.21
CA LEU A 132 -18.17 4.36 -2.83
C LEU A 132 -18.48 5.71 -3.48
N THR A 133 -17.49 6.44 -3.99
CA THR A 133 -17.73 7.67 -4.76
C THR A 133 -18.36 7.41 -6.13
N GLY A 134 -18.26 6.19 -6.66
CA GLY A 134 -18.61 5.83 -8.04
C GLY A 134 -17.68 6.42 -9.10
N ASN A 135 -16.54 7.00 -8.71
CA ASN A 135 -15.59 7.62 -9.63
C ASN A 135 -14.35 6.72 -9.83
N GLU A 136 -14.36 5.96 -10.92
CA GLU A 136 -13.26 5.02 -11.25
C GLU A 136 -11.90 5.70 -11.44
N ASN A 137 -11.86 6.98 -11.81
CA ASN A 137 -10.59 7.72 -11.90
C ASN A 137 -10.00 7.99 -10.51
N LEU A 138 -10.82 8.34 -9.53
CA LEU A 138 -10.36 8.47 -8.14
C LEU A 138 -9.84 7.13 -7.60
N VAL A 139 -10.55 6.04 -7.85
CA VAL A 139 -10.13 4.68 -7.47
C VAL A 139 -8.76 4.36 -8.09
N SER A 140 -8.60 4.60 -9.39
CA SER A 140 -7.37 4.31 -10.11
C SER A 140 -6.19 5.15 -9.59
N MET A 141 -6.38 6.46 -9.41
CA MET A 141 -5.35 7.37 -8.92
C MET A 141 -4.91 7.00 -7.50
N LEU A 142 -5.87 6.76 -6.59
CA LEU A 142 -5.58 6.39 -5.23
C LEU A 142 -4.89 5.02 -5.14
N THR A 143 -5.31 4.04 -5.94
CA THR A 143 -4.69 2.73 -6.01
C THR A 143 -3.21 2.82 -6.40
N VAL A 144 -2.88 3.59 -7.45
CA VAL A 144 -1.49 3.82 -7.87
C VAL A 144 -0.69 4.51 -6.77
N LEU A 145 -1.27 5.48 -6.09
CA LEU A 145 -0.63 6.22 -5.01
C LEU A 145 -0.31 5.31 -3.81
N LEU A 146 -1.26 4.49 -3.38
CA LEU A 146 -1.08 3.52 -2.31
C LEU A 146 -0.02 2.46 -2.65
N TYR A 147 0.04 2.00 -3.91
CA TYR A 147 1.14 1.12 -4.35
C TYR A 147 2.51 1.80 -4.25
N LYS A 148 2.60 3.11 -4.53
CA LYS A 148 3.86 3.84 -4.37
C LYS A 148 4.28 3.96 -2.92
N VAL A 149 3.35 4.23 -2.01
CA VAL A 149 3.60 4.26 -0.55
C VAL A 149 4.04 2.90 -0.03
N ALA A 150 3.48 1.81 -0.54
CA ALA A 150 3.81 0.44 -0.12
C ALA A 150 5.16 -0.09 -0.65
N ARG A 151 5.92 0.68 -1.43
CA ARG A 151 7.24 0.25 -1.93
C ARG A 151 8.23 0.02 -0.78
N PRO A 152 9.29 -0.79 -1.02
CA PRO A 152 10.40 -0.89 -0.07
C PRO A 152 10.92 0.50 0.31
N MET A 153 11.12 0.72 1.60
CA MET A 153 11.61 2.00 2.12
C MET A 153 13.12 1.97 2.27
N THR A 154 13.76 3.13 2.15
CA THR A 154 15.17 3.29 2.52
C THR A 154 15.38 2.92 3.98
N SER A 155 16.63 2.64 4.38
CA SER A 155 16.94 2.20 5.75
C SER A 155 16.47 3.21 6.81
N SER A 156 16.58 4.51 6.55
CA SER A 156 16.11 5.58 7.44
C SER A 156 14.57 5.55 7.56
N ALA A 157 13.87 5.56 6.44
CA ALA A 157 12.41 5.51 6.42
C ALA A 157 11.85 4.21 7.03
N ARG A 158 12.56 3.07 6.88
CA ARG A 158 12.20 1.78 7.47
C ARG A 158 12.23 1.78 8.98
N THR A 159 13.20 2.43 9.61
CA THR A 159 13.31 2.46 11.07
C THR A 159 12.06 3.08 11.69
N THR A 160 11.60 4.17 11.13
CA THR A 160 10.40 4.89 11.55
C THR A 160 9.15 4.04 11.36
N PHE A 161 8.99 3.43 10.20
CA PHE A 161 7.86 2.56 9.88
C PHE A 161 7.82 1.27 10.71
N ASN A 162 8.98 0.67 11.02
CA ASN A 162 9.04 -0.53 11.87
C ASN A 162 8.62 -0.25 13.31
N THR A 163 8.83 0.97 13.82
CA THR A 163 8.31 1.36 15.14
C THR A 163 6.78 1.29 15.16
N TYR A 164 6.13 1.82 14.13
CA TYR A 164 4.67 1.71 13.97
C TYR A 164 4.18 0.26 13.90
N LEU A 165 4.80 -0.57 13.04
CA LEU A 165 4.42 -1.99 12.92
C LEU A 165 4.66 -2.82 14.19
N THR A 166 5.63 -2.44 15.03
CA THR A 166 5.87 -3.11 16.31
C THR A 166 4.74 -2.81 17.29
N LEU A 167 4.20 -1.60 17.28
CA LEU A 167 3.02 -1.23 18.06
C LEU A 167 1.75 -1.94 17.54
N ALA A 168 1.65 -2.14 16.22
CA ALA A 168 0.52 -2.82 15.56
C ALA A 168 0.46 -4.34 15.78
N ARG A 169 1.49 -4.97 16.33
CA ARG A 169 1.59 -6.44 16.55
C ARG A 169 0.91 -6.96 17.82
N SER A 170 0.16 -6.15 18.54
CA SER A 170 -0.64 -6.67 19.65
C SER A 170 -1.82 -7.51 19.14
N ASP A 171 -2.17 -8.60 19.86
CA ASP A 171 -3.19 -9.60 19.49
C ASP A 171 -4.62 -9.06 19.22
N SER A 172 -4.80 -7.75 19.29
CA SER A 172 -6.08 -7.05 19.15
C SER A 172 -5.97 -5.81 18.26
N TYR A 173 -5.02 -5.78 17.30
CA TYR A 173 -4.85 -4.58 16.50
C TYR A 173 -6.06 -4.36 15.58
N ILE A 174 -6.83 -3.40 15.98
CA ILE A 174 -7.83 -2.71 15.17
C ILE A 174 -7.17 -1.39 14.79
N GLU A 175 -7.19 -0.99 13.55
CA GLU A 175 -6.76 0.35 13.16
C GLU A 175 -7.80 1.34 13.69
N PRO A 176 -7.55 1.99 14.86
CA PRO A 176 -8.57 2.82 15.52
C PRO A 176 -8.99 3.97 14.62
N GLU A 177 -8.06 4.49 13.83
CA GLU A 177 -8.31 5.59 12.91
C GLU A 177 -9.33 5.22 11.83
N HIS A 178 -9.28 4.00 11.28
CA HIS A 178 -10.26 3.53 10.30
C HIS A 178 -11.68 3.44 10.91
N LEU A 179 -11.80 2.96 12.15
CA LEU A 179 -13.09 2.94 12.84
C LEU A 179 -13.62 4.35 13.10
N GLU A 180 -12.75 5.24 13.57
CA GLU A 180 -13.10 6.63 13.85
C GLU A 180 -13.48 7.38 12.56
N ILE A 181 -12.82 7.12 11.41
CA ILE A 181 -13.21 7.66 10.10
C ILE A 181 -14.62 7.20 9.73
N VAL A 182 -14.93 5.89 9.88
CA VAL A 182 -16.27 5.38 9.58
C VAL A 182 -17.32 6.04 10.47
N GLN A 183 -17.07 6.21 11.77
CA GLN A 183 -17.98 6.87 12.69
C GLN A 183 -18.22 8.34 12.30
N ALA A 184 -17.16 9.07 11.93
CA ALA A 184 -17.29 10.45 11.47
C ALA A 184 -18.05 10.57 10.13
N LEU A 185 -17.86 9.61 9.21
CA LEU A 185 -18.64 9.53 7.97
C LEU A 185 -20.12 9.28 8.23
N LEU A 186 -20.49 8.37 9.14
CA LEU A 186 -21.87 8.12 9.56
C LEU A 186 -22.50 9.34 10.22
N ALA A 187 -21.71 10.08 11.01
CA ALA A 187 -22.14 11.35 11.60
C ALA A 187 -22.20 12.52 10.58
N ARG A 188 -21.82 12.28 9.31
CA ARG A 188 -21.69 13.32 8.27
C ARG A 188 -20.74 14.47 8.65
N ASP A 189 -19.79 14.21 9.55
CA ASP A 189 -18.80 15.18 9.99
C ASP A 189 -17.52 15.11 9.15
N ALA A 190 -17.51 15.87 8.04
CA ALA A 190 -16.37 15.95 7.13
C ALA A 190 -15.10 16.46 7.82
N LYS A 191 -15.25 17.38 8.77
CA LYS A 191 -14.10 18.01 9.44
C LYS A 191 -13.37 16.95 10.29
N THR A 192 -14.09 16.29 11.18
CA THR A 192 -13.54 15.25 12.04
C THR A 192 -12.98 14.09 11.22
N ALA A 193 -13.70 13.64 10.17
CA ALA A 193 -13.20 12.59 9.30
C ALA A 193 -11.84 12.92 8.65
N LYS A 194 -11.66 14.15 8.19
CA LYS A 194 -10.39 14.61 7.58
C LYS A 194 -9.27 14.79 8.61
N GLU A 195 -9.58 15.24 9.82
CA GLU A 195 -8.61 15.34 10.92
C GLU A 195 -8.06 13.94 11.30
N ILE A 196 -8.95 12.94 11.40
CA ILE A 196 -8.57 11.56 11.66
C ILE A 196 -7.78 10.97 10.48
N LEU A 197 -8.23 11.20 9.24
CA LEU A 197 -7.50 10.79 8.03
C LEU A 197 -6.08 11.35 8.01
N ARG A 198 -5.89 12.62 8.38
CA ARG A 198 -4.54 13.22 8.47
C ARG A 198 -3.66 12.48 9.47
N LYS A 199 -4.23 12.12 10.62
CA LYS A 199 -3.55 11.35 11.66
C LYS A 199 -3.20 9.95 11.16
N ASP A 200 -4.13 9.25 10.51
CA ASP A 200 -3.91 7.94 9.90
C ASP A 200 -2.75 7.95 8.89
N ILE A 201 -2.77 8.90 7.96
CA ILE A 201 -1.71 9.05 6.96
C ILE A 201 -0.36 9.38 7.60
N SER A 202 -0.31 10.28 8.59
CA SER A 202 0.94 10.72 9.24
C SER A 202 1.52 9.70 10.21
N GLN A 203 0.77 8.69 10.63
CA GLN A 203 1.29 7.61 11.47
C GLN A 203 2.26 6.70 10.71
N THR A 204 2.24 6.73 9.39
CA THR A 204 3.29 6.09 8.59
C THR A 204 4.66 6.74 8.79
N MET A 205 4.70 8.00 9.26
CA MET A 205 5.91 8.73 9.63
C MET A 205 5.63 9.69 10.80
N PRO A 206 5.95 9.36 12.07
CA PRO A 206 5.94 10.35 13.14
C PRO A 206 7.00 11.43 12.84
N PHE A 207 6.58 12.68 12.89
CA PHE A 207 7.43 13.87 12.76
C PHE A 207 8.45 13.97 13.89
#